data_ebe3378c0cb65097c9909adb1b9c9cc7
#
_entry.id   ebe3378c0cb65097c9909adb1b9c9cc7
#
_cell.length_a   1.000
_cell.length_b   1.000
_cell.length_c   1.000
_cell.angle_alpha   90.00
_cell.angle_beta   90.00
_cell.angle_gamma   90.00
#
_symmetry.space_group_name_H-M   'P 1'
#
loop_
_entity.id
_entity.type
_entity.pdbx_description
1 polymer ?
#
loop_
_entity_poly.entity_id
_entity_poly.type
_entity_poly.pdbx_seq_one_letter_code
_entity_poly.pdbx_strand_id
1 'polypeptide(L)'
;MRIKNKNRIRVIGKLIRIYREEKRHNTQNEYTLLRFCDGICTINTLKRIESGECSRSDEVYDELLAKLKLRFDYFPEVDTAVEMMMEPLYEAIEYFDLEGIGRICDKILNLLERVRNYVYYSELYNIFKNLRQYYIDDLTISTGIALRYESLLGIMPPIYSIILKFLIMTRKSIDALDDPNIYNTAIKKLEMINEKCLFLQFFVLKYYITTNQYISLMQLLNKLEMIFLSKENYIRLIDLYNYYFMLYTVIEHGLRDEYIQKVDNIAKSEKIPNYKLSEIYSNIASNLIFEKNYKRALEFFEKMLRYKEV
;
A
#
# COMPACT_ATOMS: atom_id res chain seq x y z
N MET A 1 -28.33 20.85 4.46
CA MET A 1 -27.07 20.12 4.19
C MET A 1 -27.40 18.87 3.42
N ARG A 2 -26.99 18.77 2.14
CA ARG A 2 -27.25 17.60 1.28
C ARG A 2 -26.61 16.35 1.86
N ILE A 3 -25.40 16.48 2.41
CA ILE A 3 -24.70 15.37 3.01
C ILE A 3 -24.93 15.40 4.52
N LYS A 4 -25.77 14.47 5.01
CA LYS A 4 -26.01 14.29 6.44
C LYS A 4 -24.81 13.60 7.16
N ASN A 5 -23.92 12.97 6.42
CA ASN A 5 -22.75 12.26 6.96
C ASN A 5 -21.64 13.24 7.35
N LYS A 6 -21.55 13.57 8.64
CA LYS A 6 -20.54 14.49 9.19
C LYS A 6 -19.10 14.04 8.88
N ASN A 7 -18.84 12.75 8.88
CA ASN A 7 -17.50 12.23 8.57
C ASN A 7 -17.12 12.49 7.13
N ARG A 8 -18.07 12.36 6.19
CA ARG A 8 -17.85 12.69 4.78
C ARG A 8 -17.51 14.16 4.59
N ILE A 9 -18.26 15.06 5.23
CA ILE A 9 -17.99 16.51 5.16
C ILE A 9 -16.60 16.84 5.72
N ARG A 10 -16.17 16.21 6.81
CA ARG A 10 -14.82 16.37 7.34
C ARG A 10 -13.74 15.95 6.34
N VAL A 11 -13.95 14.83 5.67
CA VAL A 11 -13.04 14.37 4.62
C VAL A 11 -12.97 15.39 3.48
N ILE A 12 -14.11 15.86 2.99
CA ILE A 12 -14.18 16.86 1.91
C ILE A 12 -13.44 18.15 2.31
N GLY A 13 -13.64 18.65 3.53
CA GLY A 13 -12.95 19.85 4.01
C GLY A 13 -11.42 19.69 3.97
N LYS A 14 -10.92 18.55 4.44
CA LYS A 14 -9.47 18.25 4.40
C LYS A 14 -8.96 18.06 2.95
N LEU A 15 -9.77 17.47 2.06
CA LEU A 15 -9.42 17.38 0.64
C LEU A 15 -9.32 18.75 -0.02
N ILE A 16 -10.22 19.70 0.30
CA ILE A 16 -10.12 21.09 -0.16
C ILE A 16 -8.73 21.67 0.16
N ARG A 17 -8.23 21.45 1.37
CA ARG A 17 -6.88 21.88 1.77
C ARG A 17 -5.81 21.28 0.87
N ILE A 18 -5.81 19.96 0.65
CA ILE A 18 -4.79 19.28 -0.16
C ILE A 18 -4.79 19.86 -1.58
N TYR A 19 -5.95 19.94 -2.23
CA TYR A 19 -6.06 20.46 -3.59
C TYR A 19 -5.68 21.94 -3.71
N ARG A 20 -6.04 22.75 -2.71
CA ARG A 20 -5.65 24.17 -2.67
C ARG A 20 -4.13 24.31 -2.53
N GLU A 21 -3.51 23.57 -1.62
CA GLU A 21 -2.06 23.60 -1.40
C GLU A 21 -1.29 23.13 -2.63
N GLU A 22 -1.73 22.08 -3.29
CA GLU A 22 -1.13 21.59 -4.54
C GLU A 22 -1.21 22.64 -5.66
N LYS A 23 -2.37 23.27 -5.85
CA LYS A 23 -2.52 24.34 -6.84
C LYS A 23 -1.69 25.57 -6.49
N ARG A 24 -1.54 25.90 -5.21
CA ARG A 24 -0.69 27.00 -4.75
C ARG A 24 0.78 26.78 -5.12
N HIS A 25 1.30 25.57 -5.06
CA HIS A 25 2.66 25.27 -5.49
C HIS A 25 2.86 25.52 -6.99
N ASN A 26 1.83 25.30 -7.79
CA ASN A 26 1.91 25.43 -9.25
C ASN A 26 1.60 26.85 -9.75
N THR A 27 0.79 27.65 -9.01
CA THR A 27 0.30 28.98 -9.42
C THR A 27 0.36 29.97 -8.26
N GLN A 28 1.53 30.50 -8.00
CA GLN A 28 2.00 31.17 -6.77
C GLN A 28 1.06 32.10 -5.98
N ASN A 29 -0.02 32.69 -6.54
CA ASN A 29 -0.79 33.70 -5.82
C ASN A 29 -2.31 33.49 -5.70
N GLU A 30 -2.94 32.70 -6.55
CA GLU A 30 -4.41 32.59 -6.58
C GLU A 30 -4.99 31.75 -5.43
N TYR A 31 -4.22 30.76 -4.93
CA TYR A 31 -4.67 29.77 -3.93
C TYR A 31 -4.13 30.07 -2.51
N THR A 32 -3.71 31.33 -2.24
CA THR A 32 -3.46 31.77 -0.85
C THR A 32 -4.78 31.75 -0.06
N LEU A 33 -4.73 31.59 1.27
CA LEU A 33 -5.95 31.56 2.09
C LEU A 33 -6.86 32.75 1.82
N LEU A 34 -6.29 33.98 1.74
CA LEU A 34 -7.05 35.19 1.52
C LEU A 34 -7.78 35.19 0.15
N ARG A 35 -7.05 34.93 -0.95
CA ARG A 35 -7.65 34.96 -2.30
C ARG A 35 -8.58 33.77 -2.55
N PHE A 36 -8.26 32.63 -1.99
CA PHE A 36 -9.07 31.44 -2.19
C PHE A 36 -10.45 31.54 -1.53
N CYS A 37 -10.56 32.11 -0.32
CA CYS A 37 -11.86 32.32 0.33
C CYS A 37 -12.56 33.61 -0.01
N ASP A 38 -11.91 34.48 -0.80
CA ASP A 38 -12.47 35.79 -1.17
C ASP A 38 -13.83 35.65 -1.88
N GLY A 39 -14.81 36.42 -1.41
CA GLY A 39 -16.20 36.37 -1.91
C GLY A 39 -17.01 35.17 -1.41
N ILE A 40 -16.40 34.16 -0.69
CA ILE A 40 -17.09 32.95 -0.26
C ILE A 40 -17.25 32.91 1.26
N CYS A 41 -16.14 33.05 2.01
CA CYS A 41 -16.15 32.95 3.46
C CYS A 41 -14.96 33.69 4.08
N THR A 42 -14.94 33.78 5.42
CA THR A 42 -13.76 34.32 6.12
C THR A 42 -12.60 33.33 6.13
N ILE A 43 -11.37 33.83 6.27
CA ILE A 43 -10.16 32.99 6.44
C ILE A 43 -10.32 32.01 7.62
N ASN A 44 -10.95 32.45 8.71
CA ASN A 44 -11.18 31.59 9.88
C ASN A 44 -12.17 30.46 9.54
N THR A 45 -13.22 30.73 8.77
CA THR A 45 -14.16 29.71 8.28
C THR A 45 -13.43 28.70 7.39
N LEU A 46 -12.60 29.18 6.43
CA LEU A 46 -11.82 28.30 5.58
C LEU A 46 -10.88 27.39 6.40
N LYS A 47 -10.12 27.95 7.34
CA LYS A 47 -9.24 27.16 8.21
C LYS A 47 -9.99 26.08 8.99
N ARG A 48 -11.19 26.37 9.50
CA ARG A 48 -12.04 25.40 10.19
C ARG A 48 -12.54 24.31 9.24
N ILE A 49 -12.93 24.63 8.02
CA ILE A 49 -13.29 23.65 6.99
C ILE A 49 -12.08 22.76 6.70
N GLU A 50 -10.92 23.33 6.46
CA GLU A 50 -9.68 22.62 6.13
C GLU A 50 -9.13 21.77 7.28
N SER A 51 -9.45 22.09 8.53
CA SER A 51 -9.15 21.23 9.69
C SER A 51 -10.13 20.05 9.85
N GLY A 52 -11.21 20.04 9.07
CA GLY A 52 -12.28 19.03 9.13
C GLY A 52 -13.41 19.38 10.08
N GLU A 53 -13.51 20.64 10.53
CA GLU A 53 -14.69 21.13 11.21
C GLU A 53 -15.81 21.39 10.18
N CYS A 54 -17.04 20.98 10.51
CA CYS A 54 -18.16 21.13 9.59
C CYS A 54 -18.64 22.61 9.55
N SER A 55 -18.78 23.16 8.34
CA SER A 55 -19.55 24.40 8.13
C SER A 55 -21.06 24.13 8.19
N ARG A 56 -21.85 25.19 8.42
CA ARG A 56 -23.31 25.08 8.44
C ARG A 56 -23.94 25.11 7.05
N SER A 57 -23.23 25.64 6.04
CA SER A 57 -23.74 25.83 4.67
C SER A 57 -22.99 24.93 3.68
N ASP A 58 -23.75 24.18 2.88
CA ASP A 58 -23.21 23.37 1.77
C ASP A 58 -22.71 24.28 0.63
N GLU A 59 -23.29 25.46 0.47
CA GLU A 59 -22.93 26.42 -0.56
C GLU A 59 -21.46 26.83 -0.47
N VAL A 60 -20.94 27.02 0.75
CA VAL A 60 -19.53 27.34 0.97
C VAL A 60 -18.61 26.22 0.44
N TYR A 61 -18.98 24.95 0.63
CA TYR A 61 -18.20 23.82 0.08
C TYR A 61 -18.28 23.78 -1.44
N ASP A 62 -19.49 24.00 -2.03
CA ASP A 62 -19.69 24.06 -3.47
C ASP A 62 -18.83 25.13 -4.12
N GLU A 63 -18.83 26.34 -3.56
CA GLU A 63 -18.07 27.48 -4.09
C GLU A 63 -16.55 27.28 -3.96
N LEU A 64 -16.07 26.78 -2.82
CA LEU A 64 -14.65 26.44 -2.63
C LEU A 64 -14.20 25.37 -3.60
N LEU A 65 -15.00 24.32 -3.79
CA LEU A 65 -14.69 23.24 -4.72
C LEU A 65 -14.80 23.71 -6.17
N ALA A 66 -15.74 24.58 -6.51
CA ALA A 66 -15.85 25.17 -7.84
C ALA A 66 -14.59 25.97 -8.23
N LYS A 67 -13.98 26.74 -7.29
CA LYS A 67 -12.66 27.38 -7.52
C LYS A 67 -11.56 26.37 -7.82
N LEU A 68 -11.65 25.15 -7.27
CA LEU A 68 -10.74 24.04 -7.55
C LEU A 68 -11.12 23.25 -8.82
N LYS A 69 -12.24 23.58 -9.47
CA LYS A 69 -12.87 22.82 -10.57
C LYS A 69 -13.28 21.41 -10.14
N LEU A 70 -13.73 21.26 -8.92
CA LEU A 70 -14.18 20.02 -8.29
C LEU A 70 -15.65 20.15 -7.87
N ARG A 71 -16.25 18.99 -7.57
CA ARG A 71 -17.62 18.88 -7.06
C ARG A 71 -17.63 17.94 -5.86
N PHE A 72 -18.68 18.01 -5.05
CA PHE A 72 -18.91 17.01 -4.02
C PHE A 72 -20.37 16.54 -4.04
N ASP A 73 -20.56 15.27 -3.71
CA ASP A 73 -21.84 14.68 -3.38
C ASP A 73 -21.61 13.40 -2.58
N TYR A 74 -22.68 12.73 -2.18
CA TYR A 74 -22.64 11.53 -1.37
C TYR A 74 -23.54 10.45 -1.98
N PHE A 75 -22.93 9.33 -2.35
CA PHE A 75 -23.57 8.17 -2.97
C PHE A 75 -23.42 6.95 -2.06
N PRO A 76 -24.30 6.78 -1.05
CA PRO A 76 -24.16 5.71 -0.04
C PRO A 76 -24.20 4.31 -0.66
N GLU A 77 -24.91 4.12 -1.76
CA GLU A 77 -24.95 2.86 -2.51
C GLU A 77 -23.59 2.51 -3.12
N VAL A 78 -22.85 3.51 -3.62
CA VAL A 78 -21.49 3.31 -4.14
C VAL A 78 -20.52 2.99 -3.00
N ASP A 79 -20.61 3.73 -1.89
CA ASP A 79 -19.78 3.47 -0.71
C ASP A 79 -19.96 2.05 -0.21
N THR A 80 -21.23 1.63 0.01
CA THR A 80 -21.54 0.27 0.47
C THR A 80 -21.02 -0.79 -0.49
N ALA A 81 -21.22 -0.60 -1.80
CA ALA A 81 -20.76 -1.55 -2.81
C ALA A 81 -19.24 -1.67 -2.85
N VAL A 82 -18.50 -0.56 -2.69
CA VAL A 82 -17.02 -0.59 -2.61
C VAL A 82 -16.56 -1.23 -1.31
N GLU A 83 -17.14 -0.86 -0.16
CA GLU A 83 -16.79 -1.41 1.15
C GLU A 83 -16.99 -2.92 1.23
N MET A 84 -18.06 -3.46 0.63
CA MET A 84 -18.31 -4.92 0.54
C MET A 84 -17.24 -5.67 -0.27
N MET A 85 -16.52 -5.00 -1.16
CA MET A 85 -15.45 -5.60 -1.95
C MET A 85 -14.08 -5.54 -1.25
N MET A 86 -13.95 -4.83 -0.13
CA MET A 86 -12.65 -4.62 0.53
C MET A 86 -12.11 -5.90 1.17
N GLU A 87 -12.93 -6.66 1.89
CA GLU A 87 -12.49 -7.91 2.51
C GLU A 87 -12.07 -8.95 1.47
N PRO A 88 -12.88 -9.26 0.42
CA PRO A 88 -12.42 -10.10 -0.68
C PRO A 88 -11.15 -9.61 -1.38
N LEU A 89 -10.97 -8.29 -1.51
CA LEU A 89 -9.75 -7.72 -2.09
C LEU A 89 -8.53 -7.97 -1.20
N TYR A 90 -8.66 -7.77 0.10
CA TYR A 90 -7.57 -8.03 1.05
C TYR A 90 -7.21 -9.51 1.10
N GLU A 91 -8.19 -10.40 1.02
CA GLU A 91 -7.96 -11.83 0.91
C GLU A 91 -7.22 -12.19 -0.39
N ALA A 92 -7.65 -11.67 -1.53
CA ALA A 92 -6.96 -11.87 -2.81
C ALA A 92 -5.50 -11.37 -2.77
N ILE A 93 -5.24 -10.22 -2.13
CA ILE A 93 -3.87 -9.70 -1.92
C ILE A 93 -3.08 -10.63 -0.99
N GLU A 94 -3.71 -11.14 0.06
CA GLU A 94 -3.05 -12.04 1.02
C GLU A 94 -2.59 -13.34 0.36
N TYR A 95 -3.39 -13.89 -0.57
CA TYR A 95 -3.06 -15.11 -1.30
C TYR A 95 -2.40 -14.90 -2.66
N PHE A 96 -2.02 -13.66 -3.03
CA PHE A 96 -1.48 -13.33 -4.36
C PHE A 96 -2.35 -13.80 -5.53
N ASP A 97 -3.66 -13.81 -5.36
CA ASP A 97 -4.61 -14.09 -6.43
C ASP A 97 -4.69 -12.89 -7.39
N LEU A 98 -3.76 -12.82 -8.35
CA LEU A 98 -3.65 -11.71 -9.30
C LEU A 98 -4.92 -11.56 -10.15
N GLU A 99 -5.55 -12.67 -10.55
CA GLU A 99 -6.81 -12.63 -11.30
C GLU A 99 -7.95 -12.07 -10.45
N GLY A 100 -8.05 -12.52 -9.19
CA GLY A 100 -9.01 -12.00 -8.21
C GLY A 100 -8.80 -10.52 -7.93
N ILE A 101 -7.56 -10.09 -7.69
CA ILE A 101 -7.20 -8.67 -7.48
C ILE A 101 -7.65 -7.84 -8.70
N GLY A 102 -7.25 -8.25 -9.91
CA GLY A 102 -7.59 -7.54 -11.15
C GLY A 102 -9.09 -7.40 -11.30
N ARG A 103 -9.84 -8.52 -11.20
CA ARG A 103 -11.30 -8.57 -11.33
C ARG A 103 -12.01 -7.69 -10.30
N ILE A 104 -11.57 -7.69 -9.03
CA ILE A 104 -12.18 -6.88 -7.97
C ILE A 104 -11.86 -5.41 -8.19
N CYS A 105 -10.60 -5.06 -8.50
CA CYS A 105 -10.22 -3.69 -8.82
C CYS A 105 -11.01 -3.14 -10.02
N ASP A 106 -11.18 -3.91 -11.10
CA ASP A 106 -11.94 -3.48 -12.26
C ASP A 106 -13.42 -3.23 -11.92
N LYS A 107 -14.04 -4.07 -11.07
CA LYS A 107 -15.41 -3.83 -10.58
C LYS A 107 -15.51 -2.52 -9.78
N ILE A 108 -14.58 -2.27 -8.87
CA ILE A 108 -14.53 -1.03 -8.07
C ILE A 108 -14.33 0.18 -8.99
N LEU A 109 -13.40 0.13 -9.93
CA LEU A 109 -13.13 1.21 -10.88
C LEU A 109 -14.34 1.53 -11.74
N ASN A 110 -15.05 0.53 -12.23
CA ASN A 110 -16.29 0.69 -13.02
C ASN A 110 -17.43 1.37 -12.22
N LEU A 111 -17.54 1.07 -10.92
CA LEU A 111 -18.50 1.75 -10.05
C LEU A 111 -18.10 3.20 -9.82
N LEU A 112 -16.84 3.44 -9.54
CA LEU A 112 -16.29 4.77 -9.23
C LEU A 112 -16.24 5.69 -10.47
N GLU A 113 -16.11 5.16 -11.68
CA GLU A 113 -16.09 5.95 -12.93
C GLU A 113 -17.34 6.82 -13.08
N ARG A 114 -18.52 6.30 -12.67
CA ARG A 114 -19.79 7.02 -12.74
C ARG A 114 -19.86 8.25 -11.85
N VAL A 115 -19.07 8.27 -10.79
CA VAL A 115 -19.04 9.32 -9.77
C VAL A 115 -17.66 10.00 -9.65
N ARG A 116 -16.76 9.75 -10.59
CA ARG A 116 -15.38 10.24 -10.58
C ARG A 116 -15.25 11.77 -10.59
N ASN A 117 -16.27 12.49 -11.05
CA ASN A 117 -16.29 13.96 -11.04
C ASN A 117 -16.41 14.57 -9.64
N TYR A 118 -16.67 13.75 -8.63
CA TYR A 118 -16.79 14.18 -7.24
C TYR A 118 -15.51 13.87 -6.48
N VAL A 119 -14.99 14.88 -5.77
CA VAL A 119 -13.65 14.91 -5.18
C VAL A 119 -13.28 13.66 -4.38
N TYR A 120 -14.18 13.17 -3.54
CA TYR A 120 -13.94 11.98 -2.72
C TYR A 120 -13.79 10.70 -3.56
N TYR A 121 -14.67 10.51 -4.52
CA TYR A 121 -14.67 9.33 -5.39
C TYR A 121 -13.54 9.38 -6.42
N SER A 122 -13.10 10.57 -6.81
CA SER A 122 -11.88 10.76 -7.60
C SER A 122 -10.64 10.24 -6.86
N GLU A 123 -10.53 10.51 -5.54
CA GLU A 123 -9.43 9.97 -4.74
C GLU A 123 -9.49 8.44 -4.65
N LEU A 124 -10.67 7.88 -4.37
CA LEU A 124 -10.83 6.43 -4.34
C LEU A 124 -10.48 5.78 -5.68
N TYR A 125 -10.95 6.36 -6.78
CA TYR A 125 -10.62 5.88 -8.12
C TYR A 125 -9.12 5.81 -8.35
N ASN A 126 -8.39 6.87 -7.99
CA ASN A 126 -6.93 6.92 -8.15
C ASN A 126 -6.21 5.89 -7.26
N ILE A 127 -6.68 5.68 -6.03
CA ILE A 127 -6.13 4.68 -5.11
C ILE A 127 -6.26 3.27 -5.72
N PHE A 128 -7.47 2.89 -6.16
CA PHE A 128 -7.71 1.55 -6.73
C PHE A 128 -7.06 1.36 -8.10
N LYS A 129 -6.98 2.41 -8.92
CA LYS A 129 -6.23 2.40 -10.17
C LYS A 129 -4.76 2.11 -9.93
N ASN A 130 -4.12 2.78 -8.97
CA ASN A 130 -2.72 2.57 -8.64
C ASN A 130 -2.48 1.19 -8.01
N LEU A 131 -3.43 0.68 -7.21
CA LEU A 131 -3.35 -0.68 -6.68
C LEU A 131 -3.39 -1.73 -7.80
N ARG A 132 -4.34 -1.58 -8.73
CA ARG A 132 -4.44 -2.43 -9.91
C ARG A 132 -3.16 -2.39 -10.76
N GLN A 133 -2.68 -1.19 -11.05
CA GLN A 133 -1.44 -0.99 -11.82
C GLN A 133 -0.24 -1.67 -11.15
N TYR A 134 -0.15 -1.64 -9.83
CA TYR A 134 0.90 -2.33 -9.11
C TYR A 134 0.87 -3.85 -9.32
N TYR A 135 -0.30 -4.48 -9.16
CA TYR A 135 -0.39 -5.93 -9.20
C TYR A 135 -0.49 -6.52 -10.61
N ILE A 136 -1.07 -5.78 -11.56
CA ILE A 136 -1.38 -6.30 -12.91
C ILE A 136 -0.40 -5.78 -13.96
N ASP A 137 -0.01 -4.50 -13.83
CA ASP A 137 0.83 -3.84 -14.84
C ASP A 137 2.29 -3.69 -14.37
N ASP A 138 2.63 -4.19 -13.16
CA ASP A 138 3.94 -4.06 -12.50
C ASP A 138 4.44 -2.60 -12.41
N LEU A 139 3.51 -1.67 -12.19
CA LEU A 139 3.79 -0.24 -12.13
C LEU A 139 3.71 0.28 -10.69
N THR A 140 4.81 0.82 -10.19
CA THR A 140 4.83 1.48 -8.87
C THR A 140 4.45 2.96 -8.98
N ILE A 141 3.84 3.49 -7.92
CA ILE A 141 3.51 4.92 -7.85
C ILE A 141 4.78 5.78 -7.78
N SER A 142 4.69 7.03 -8.25
CA SER A 142 5.78 8.00 -8.08
C SER A 142 5.92 8.47 -6.64
N THR A 143 7.10 9.03 -6.29
CA THR A 143 7.35 9.62 -4.96
C THR A 143 6.35 10.75 -4.65
N GLY A 144 5.96 11.55 -5.65
CA GLY A 144 4.94 12.60 -5.48
C GLY A 144 3.56 12.04 -5.10
N ILE A 145 3.14 10.93 -5.73
CA ILE A 145 1.88 10.25 -5.39
C ILE A 145 1.98 9.63 -3.98
N ALA A 146 3.12 9.06 -3.60
CA ALA A 146 3.31 8.52 -2.25
C ALA A 146 3.19 9.60 -1.17
N LEU A 147 3.79 10.78 -1.37
CA LEU A 147 3.65 11.93 -0.46
C LEU A 147 2.19 12.41 -0.36
N ARG A 148 1.47 12.44 -1.49
CA ARG A 148 0.04 12.73 -1.49
C ARG A 148 -0.74 11.71 -0.66
N TYR A 149 -0.47 10.43 -0.83
CA TYR A 149 -1.12 9.36 -0.07
C TYR A 149 -0.81 9.41 1.43
N GLU A 150 0.40 9.81 1.82
CA GLU A 150 0.71 10.12 3.22
C GLU A 150 -0.22 11.20 3.80
N SER A 151 -0.56 12.21 3.00
CA SER A 151 -1.50 13.27 3.40
C SER A 151 -2.96 12.77 3.49
N LEU A 152 -3.32 11.73 2.75
CA LEU A 152 -4.65 11.13 2.78
C LEU A 152 -4.88 10.16 3.93
N LEU A 153 -3.82 9.55 4.51
CA LEU A 153 -3.94 8.53 5.55
C LEU A 153 -4.78 8.95 6.77
N GLY A 154 -4.63 10.19 7.23
CA GLY A 154 -5.41 10.71 8.35
C GLY A 154 -6.78 11.28 7.97
N ILE A 155 -7.19 11.13 6.71
CA ILE A 155 -8.37 11.75 6.12
C ILE A 155 -9.37 10.72 5.64
N MET A 156 -8.89 9.75 4.85
CA MET A 156 -9.72 8.68 4.29
C MET A 156 -10.20 7.72 5.38
N PRO A 157 -11.35 7.07 5.19
CA PRO A 157 -11.84 6.04 6.10
C PRO A 157 -10.79 4.95 6.36
N PRO A 158 -10.73 4.41 7.61
CA PRO A 158 -9.72 3.41 7.99
C PRO A 158 -9.66 2.18 7.09
N ILE A 159 -10.79 1.79 6.51
CA ILE A 159 -10.86 0.66 5.58
C ILE A 159 -9.95 0.80 4.36
N TYR A 160 -9.63 2.02 3.93
CA TYR A 160 -8.73 2.28 2.80
C TYR A 160 -7.28 2.53 3.23
N SER A 161 -7.02 2.72 4.53
CA SER A 161 -5.69 3.05 5.05
C SER A 161 -4.66 1.93 4.81
N ILE A 162 -5.11 0.68 4.79
CA ILE A 162 -4.28 -0.49 4.50
C ILE A 162 -3.69 -0.41 3.08
N ILE A 163 -4.53 -0.10 2.07
CA ILE A 163 -4.07 0.07 0.69
C ILE A 163 -3.13 1.27 0.57
N LEU A 164 -3.46 2.39 1.21
CA LEU A 164 -2.60 3.57 1.21
C LEU A 164 -1.23 3.26 1.81
N LYS A 165 -1.18 2.61 2.98
CA LYS A 165 0.06 2.17 3.61
C LYS A 165 0.85 1.24 2.70
N PHE A 166 0.18 0.27 2.07
CA PHE A 166 0.80 -0.65 1.13
C PHE A 166 1.47 0.09 -0.03
N LEU A 167 0.74 0.95 -0.74
CA LEU A 167 1.25 1.71 -1.88
C LEU A 167 2.39 2.67 -1.49
N ILE A 168 2.29 3.32 -0.33
CA ILE A 168 3.36 4.17 0.19
C ILE A 168 4.60 3.32 0.46
N MET A 169 4.46 2.20 1.18
CA MET A 169 5.60 1.37 1.58
C MET A 169 6.28 0.69 0.39
N THR A 170 5.54 0.29 -0.65
CA THR A 170 6.16 -0.23 -1.88
C THR A 170 7.05 0.83 -2.53
N ARG A 171 6.58 2.10 -2.62
CA ARG A 171 7.41 3.19 -3.15
C ARG A 171 8.62 3.48 -2.24
N LYS A 172 8.43 3.58 -0.92
CA LYS A 172 9.52 3.82 0.03
C LYS A 172 10.56 2.69 0.02
N SER A 173 10.16 1.47 -0.31
CA SER A 173 11.10 0.35 -0.48
C SER A 173 12.03 0.54 -1.67
N ILE A 174 11.57 1.20 -2.73
CA ILE A 174 12.38 1.55 -3.91
C ILE A 174 13.26 2.76 -3.60
N ASP A 175 12.68 3.83 -3.03
CA ASP A 175 13.44 5.03 -2.65
C ASP A 175 14.58 4.71 -1.67
N ALA A 176 14.43 3.65 -0.86
CA ALA A 176 15.43 3.18 0.10
C ALA A 176 16.67 2.53 -0.55
N LEU A 177 16.66 2.24 -1.84
CA LEU A 177 17.86 1.80 -2.56
C LEU A 177 18.93 2.91 -2.58
N ASP A 178 18.47 4.17 -2.61
CA ASP A 178 19.36 5.34 -2.58
C ASP A 178 19.65 5.82 -1.15
N ASP A 179 18.64 5.76 -0.23
CA ASP A 179 18.78 6.15 1.18
C ASP A 179 17.94 5.24 2.10
N PRO A 180 18.56 4.28 2.81
CA PRO A 180 17.87 3.36 3.73
C PRO A 180 17.08 4.06 4.85
N ASN A 181 17.40 5.31 5.22
CA ASN A 181 16.69 6.04 6.27
C ASN A 181 15.26 6.40 5.85
N ILE A 182 15.00 6.53 4.56
CA ILE A 182 13.65 6.79 4.01
C ILE A 182 12.68 5.70 4.46
N TYR A 183 13.09 4.44 4.32
CA TYR A 183 12.29 3.28 4.70
C TYR A 183 12.05 3.21 6.21
N ASN A 184 13.13 3.34 6.99
CA ASN A 184 13.08 3.27 8.44
C ASN A 184 12.20 4.37 9.04
N THR A 185 12.23 5.56 8.47
CA THR A 185 11.38 6.68 8.85
C THR A 185 9.92 6.40 8.51
N ALA A 186 9.64 5.84 7.32
CA ALA A 186 8.29 5.51 6.90
C ALA A 186 7.64 4.43 7.79
N ILE A 187 8.36 3.36 8.13
CA ILE A 187 7.88 2.30 9.05
C ILE A 187 7.38 2.89 10.38
N LYS A 188 8.16 3.80 10.97
CA LYS A 188 7.82 4.46 12.25
C LYS A 188 6.65 5.42 12.08
N LYS A 189 6.71 6.30 11.08
CA LYS A 189 5.68 7.33 10.81
C LYS A 189 4.30 6.71 10.52
N LEU A 190 4.27 5.59 9.81
CA LEU A 190 3.04 4.89 9.44
C LEU A 190 2.58 3.88 10.50
N GLU A 191 3.29 3.79 11.63
CA GLU A 191 3.00 2.86 12.74
C GLU A 191 2.89 1.39 12.27
N MET A 192 3.74 1.00 11.29
CA MET A 192 3.67 -0.30 10.64
C MET A 192 3.92 -1.46 11.63
N ILE A 193 4.71 -1.24 12.67
CA ILE A 193 5.03 -2.26 13.70
C ILE A 193 3.75 -2.73 14.42
N ASN A 194 2.77 -1.84 14.60
CA ASN A 194 1.50 -2.14 15.27
C ASN A 194 0.40 -2.60 14.29
N GLU A 195 0.71 -2.69 12.99
CA GLU A 195 -0.26 -3.09 11.98
C GLU A 195 -0.64 -4.57 12.15
N LYS A 196 -1.92 -4.89 11.95
CA LYS A 196 -2.44 -6.27 12.08
C LYS A 196 -2.60 -6.98 10.75
N CYS A 197 -2.58 -6.26 9.64
CA CYS A 197 -2.74 -6.81 8.32
C CYS A 197 -1.49 -7.63 7.93
N LEU A 198 -1.68 -8.90 7.62
CA LEU A 198 -0.57 -9.86 7.48
C LEU A 198 0.36 -9.52 6.32
N PHE A 199 -0.18 -9.14 5.15
CA PHE A 199 0.69 -8.80 4.02
C PHE A 199 1.50 -7.50 4.25
N LEU A 200 1.06 -6.62 5.15
CA LEU A 200 1.84 -5.44 5.55
C LEU A 200 2.99 -5.80 6.52
N GLN A 201 2.90 -6.94 7.22
CA GLN A 201 3.97 -7.38 8.14
C GLN A 201 5.29 -7.70 7.41
N PHE A 202 5.26 -8.00 6.10
CA PHE A 202 6.48 -8.20 5.32
C PHE A 202 7.35 -6.93 5.24
N PHE A 203 6.74 -5.74 5.28
CA PHE A 203 7.50 -4.49 5.42
C PHE A 203 8.18 -4.40 6.80
N VAL A 204 7.55 -4.91 7.85
CA VAL A 204 8.14 -4.93 9.20
C VAL A 204 9.29 -5.94 9.28
N LEU A 205 9.16 -7.12 8.65
CA LEU A 205 10.26 -8.09 8.53
C LEU A 205 11.47 -7.46 7.84
N LYS A 206 11.26 -6.78 6.71
CA LYS A 206 12.33 -6.04 6.00
C LYS A 206 12.98 -4.98 6.90
N TYR A 207 12.19 -4.26 7.69
CA TYR A 207 12.71 -3.28 8.65
C TYR A 207 13.59 -3.94 9.71
N TYR A 208 13.14 -5.04 10.33
CA TYR A 208 13.90 -5.70 11.38
C TYR A 208 15.22 -6.28 10.87
N ILE A 209 15.24 -6.87 9.68
CA ILE A 209 16.48 -7.41 9.12
C ILE A 209 17.46 -6.28 8.74
N THR A 210 17.00 -5.20 8.13
CA THR A 210 17.85 -4.08 7.72
C THR A 210 18.36 -3.24 8.89
N THR A 211 17.72 -3.32 10.05
CA THR A 211 18.14 -2.64 11.30
C THR A 211 18.78 -3.58 12.31
N ASN A 212 19.10 -4.82 11.90
CA ASN A 212 19.74 -5.86 12.73
C ASN A 212 18.97 -6.20 14.03
N GLN A 213 17.62 -6.07 14.00
CA GLN A 213 16.76 -6.40 15.13
C GLN A 213 16.38 -7.88 15.09
N TYR A 214 17.35 -8.79 15.18
CA TYR A 214 17.17 -10.21 14.92
C TYR A 214 16.22 -10.92 15.89
N ILE A 215 16.14 -10.49 17.15
CA ILE A 215 15.19 -11.06 18.13
C ILE A 215 13.75 -10.74 17.71
N SER A 216 13.46 -9.48 17.39
CA SER A 216 12.14 -9.03 16.93
C SER A 216 11.77 -9.70 15.59
N LEU A 217 12.75 -9.83 14.68
CA LEU A 217 12.58 -10.56 13.43
C LEU A 217 12.16 -12.01 13.67
N MET A 218 12.88 -12.75 14.51
CA MET A 218 12.59 -14.15 14.85
C MET A 218 11.19 -14.31 15.45
N GLN A 219 10.83 -13.44 16.40
CA GLN A 219 9.51 -13.47 17.03
C GLN A 219 8.39 -13.26 16.02
N LEU A 220 8.56 -12.30 15.09
CA LEU A 220 7.57 -12.04 14.06
C LEU A 220 7.50 -13.18 13.04
N LEU A 221 8.65 -13.73 12.61
CA LEU A 221 8.72 -14.88 11.71
C LEU A 221 7.96 -16.07 12.27
N ASN A 222 8.24 -16.47 13.52
CA ASN A 222 7.57 -17.61 14.17
C ASN A 222 6.06 -17.40 14.28
N LYS A 223 5.63 -16.18 14.63
CA LYS A 223 4.21 -15.84 14.69
C LYS A 223 3.53 -15.98 13.32
N LEU A 224 4.15 -15.43 12.26
CA LEU A 224 3.58 -15.47 10.91
C LEU A 224 3.59 -16.89 10.33
N GLU A 225 4.62 -17.70 10.60
CA GLU A 225 4.70 -19.10 10.17
C GLU A 225 3.51 -19.90 10.71
N MET A 226 3.21 -19.78 12.01
CA MET A 226 2.04 -20.45 12.61
C MET A 226 0.73 -20.03 11.96
N ILE A 227 0.56 -18.72 11.66
CA ILE A 227 -0.65 -18.21 11.02
C ILE A 227 -0.77 -18.73 9.59
N PHE A 228 0.29 -18.65 8.79
CA PHE A 228 0.25 -19.08 7.39
C PHE A 228 0.11 -20.58 7.23
N LEU A 229 0.70 -21.37 8.12
CA LEU A 229 0.46 -22.82 8.18
C LEU A 229 -1.01 -23.13 8.50
N SER A 230 -1.59 -22.47 9.49
CA SER A 230 -3.00 -22.69 9.86
C SER A 230 -4.00 -22.27 8.78
N LYS A 231 -3.59 -21.37 7.89
CA LYS A 231 -4.39 -20.86 6.75
C LYS A 231 -4.05 -21.57 5.43
N GLU A 232 -3.11 -22.52 5.43
CA GLU A 232 -2.60 -23.14 4.21
C GLU A 232 -2.12 -22.14 3.15
N ASN A 233 -1.59 -20.96 3.60
CA ASN A 233 -1.10 -19.93 2.71
C ASN A 233 0.36 -20.18 2.33
N TYR A 234 0.56 -21.12 1.43
CA TYR A 234 1.90 -21.59 1.00
C TYR A 234 2.68 -20.51 0.23
N ILE A 235 2.00 -19.61 -0.47
CA ILE A 235 2.66 -18.50 -1.17
C ILE A 235 3.35 -17.57 -0.15
N ARG A 236 2.67 -17.23 0.94
CA ARG A 236 3.25 -16.41 2.01
C ARG A 236 4.29 -17.16 2.83
N LEU A 237 4.13 -18.47 2.99
CA LEU A 237 5.16 -19.30 3.63
C LEU A 237 6.46 -19.29 2.86
N ILE A 238 6.43 -19.38 1.53
CA ILE A 238 7.63 -19.27 0.70
C ILE A 238 8.34 -17.93 0.92
N ASP A 239 7.59 -16.81 0.91
CA ASP A 239 8.15 -15.48 1.21
C ASP A 239 8.78 -15.45 2.60
N LEU A 240 8.09 -16.02 3.59
CA LEU A 240 8.56 -16.05 4.97
C LEU A 240 9.85 -16.86 5.11
N TYR A 241 9.94 -18.02 4.44
CA TYR A 241 11.14 -18.86 4.46
C TYR A 241 12.36 -18.17 3.82
N ASN A 242 12.15 -17.27 2.87
CA ASN A 242 13.23 -16.43 2.38
C ASN A 242 13.80 -15.50 3.47
N TYR A 243 12.94 -14.94 4.35
CA TYR A 243 13.40 -14.14 5.50
C TYR A 243 14.11 -15.01 6.56
N TYR A 244 13.65 -16.22 6.82
CA TYR A 244 14.39 -17.17 7.67
C TYR A 244 15.75 -17.51 7.07
N PHE A 245 15.81 -17.78 5.78
CA PHE A 245 17.07 -18.02 5.07
C PHE A 245 18.04 -16.84 5.24
N MET A 246 17.56 -15.60 5.04
CA MET A 246 18.37 -14.40 5.24
C MET A 246 18.84 -14.25 6.70
N LEU A 247 17.97 -14.51 7.68
CA LEU A 247 18.32 -14.43 9.09
C LEU A 247 19.41 -15.44 9.46
N TYR A 248 19.23 -16.70 9.08
CA TYR A 248 20.20 -17.77 9.39
C TYR A 248 21.51 -17.68 8.60
N THR A 249 21.52 -16.94 7.50
CA THR A 249 22.75 -16.54 6.83
C THR A 249 23.64 -15.67 7.76
N VAL A 250 23.02 -14.86 8.63
CA VAL A 250 23.76 -13.95 9.52
C VAL A 250 24.09 -14.58 10.86
N ILE A 251 23.14 -15.33 11.47
CA ILE A 251 23.28 -15.80 12.85
C ILE A 251 23.76 -17.24 12.98
N GLU A 252 23.36 -18.14 12.08
CA GLU A 252 23.69 -19.57 12.17
C GLU A 252 23.55 -20.27 10.81
N HIS A 253 24.65 -20.40 10.08
CA HIS A 253 24.65 -20.96 8.72
C HIS A 253 24.11 -22.40 8.60
N GLY A 254 24.15 -23.20 9.67
CA GLY A 254 23.70 -24.60 9.67
C GLY A 254 22.18 -24.75 9.42
N LEU A 255 21.37 -23.84 9.93
CA LEU A 255 19.90 -23.90 9.80
C LEU A 255 19.37 -23.35 8.48
N ARG A 256 20.16 -22.57 7.75
CA ARG A 256 19.81 -21.96 6.47
C ARG A 256 19.25 -22.96 5.46
N ASP A 257 19.89 -24.13 5.36
CA ASP A 257 19.57 -25.13 4.34
C ASP A 257 18.24 -25.84 4.61
N GLU A 258 17.81 -25.87 5.86
CA GLU A 258 16.48 -26.36 6.24
C GLU A 258 15.37 -25.54 5.57
N TYR A 259 15.52 -24.21 5.54
CA TYR A 259 14.51 -23.33 4.93
C TYR A 259 14.52 -23.40 3.41
N ILE A 260 15.67 -23.63 2.78
CA ILE A 260 15.73 -23.94 1.34
C ILE A 260 14.95 -25.23 1.05
N GLN A 261 15.13 -26.27 1.88
CA GLN A 261 14.39 -27.52 1.71
C GLN A 261 12.89 -27.33 1.92
N LYS A 262 12.46 -26.52 2.89
CA LYS A 262 11.04 -26.17 3.10
C LYS A 262 10.45 -25.51 1.84
N VAL A 263 11.17 -24.57 1.22
CA VAL A 263 10.78 -23.95 -0.06
C VAL A 263 10.67 -24.99 -1.17
N ASP A 264 11.68 -25.84 -1.36
CA ASP A 264 11.68 -26.90 -2.38
C ASP A 264 10.53 -27.91 -2.16
N ASN A 265 10.18 -28.23 -0.91
CA ASN A 265 9.07 -29.13 -0.59
C ASN A 265 7.72 -28.50 -0.95
N ILE A 266 7.48 -27.23 -0.59
CA ILE A 266 6.26 -26.52 -0.98
C ILE A 266 6.17 -26.42 -2.51
N ALA A 267 7.27 -26.07 -3.19
CA ALA A 267 7.30 -25.96 -4.64
C ALA A 267 6.94 -27.28 -5.36
N LYS A 268 7.18 -28.44 -4.73
CA LYS A 268 6.86 -29.77 -5.29
C LYS A 268 5.44 -30.22 -4.96
N SER A 269 4.92 -29.86 -3.78
CA SER A 269 3.63 -30.37 -3.24
C SER A 269 2.46 -29.47 -3.56
N GLU A 270 2.69 -28.16 -3.71
CA GLU A 270 1.65 -27.16 -3.85
C GLU A 270 1.68 -26.48 -5.22
N LYS A 271 0.52 -25.98 -5.65
CA LYS A 271 0.42 -25.20 -6.90
C LYS A 271 0.87 -23.75 -6.69
N ILE A 272 2.18 -23.56 -6.66
CA ILE A 272 2.76 -22.22 -6.58
C ILE A 272 2.95 -21.65 -7.99
N PRO A 273 2.53 -20.40 -8.27
CA PRO A 273 2.74 -19.77 -9.56
C PRO A 273 4.22 -19.71 -9.96
N ASN A 274 4.53 -19.97 -11.24
CA ASN A 274 5.90 -20.02 -11.75
C ASN A 274 6.66 -18.70 -11.49
N TYR A 275 6.02 -17.55 -11.66
CA TYR A 275 6.66 -16.26 -11.36
C TYR A 275 7.14 -16.17 -9.91
N LYS A 276 6.37 -16.75 -8.96
CA LYS A 276 6.72 -16.75 -7.54
C LYS A 276 7.92 -17.65 -7.23
N LEU A 277 7.96 -18.83 -7.84
CA LEU A 277 9.11 -19.73 -7.73
C LEU A 277 10.36 -19.12 -8.35
N SER A 278 10.23 -18.48 -9.51
CA SER A 278 11.32 -17.74 -10.16
C SER A 278 11.86 -16.64 -9.24
N GLU A 279 10.98 -15.82 -8.63
CA GLU A 279 11.36 -14.78 -7.69
C GLU A 279 12.15 -15.32 -6.49
N ILE A 280 11.64 -16.35 -5.82
CA ILE A 280 12.26 -16.92 -4.62
C ILE A 280 13.63 -17.54 -4.93
N TYR A 281 13.75 -18.33 -6.00
CA TYR A 281 15.04 -18.91 -6.38
C TYR A 281 16.06 -17.83 -6.80
N SER A 282 15.62 -16.73 -7.42
CA SER A 282 16.46 -15.55 -7.69
C SER A 282 16.97 -14.92 -6.38
N ASN A 283 16.09 -14.76 -5.38
CA ASN A 283 16.47 -14.20 -4.09
C ASN A 283 17.48 -15.09 -3.34
N ILE A 284 17.28 -16.42 -3.33
CA ILE A 284 18.22 -17.37 -2.74
C ILE A 284 19.57 -17.29 -3.46
N ALA A 285 19.58 -17.32 -4.79
CA ALA A 285 20.79 -17.23 -5.58
C ALA A 285 21.57 -15.93 -5.32
N SER A 286 20.87 -14.80 -5.26
CA SER A 286 21.47 -13.49 -4.97
C SER A 286 22.12 -13.45 -3.59
N ASN A 287 21.47 -13.98 -2.56
CA ASN A 287 22.05 -14.06 -1.22
C ASN A 287 23.31 -14.96 -1.21
N LEU A 288 23.29 -16.09 -1.92
CA LEU A 288 24.47 -16.95 -2.02
C LEU A 288 25.65 -16.30 -2.76
N ILE A 289 25.41 -15.38 -3.71
CA ILE A 289 26.45 -14.57 -4.33
C ILE A 289 27.10 -13.65 -3.30
N PHE A 290 26.34 -12.98 -2.45
CA PHE A 290 26.90 -12.15 -1.38
C PHE A 290 27.80 -12.93 -0.44
N GLU A 291 27.49 -14.23 -0.21
CA GLU A 291 28.33 -15.14 0.55
C GLU A 291 29.53 -15.71 -0.25
N LYS A 292 29.70 -15.34 -1.51
CA LYS A 292 30.71 -15.89 -2.43
C LYS A 292 30.55 -17.39 -2.71
N ASN A 293 29.37 -17.97 -2.50
CA ASN A 293 29.05 -19.36 -2.80
C ASN A 293 28.52 -19.48 -4.23
N TYR A 294 29.37 -19.16 -5.20
CA TYR A 294 29.00 -19.04 -6.61
C TYR A 294 28.49 -20.33 -7.23
N LYS A 295 29.06 -21.49 -6.84
CA LYS A 295 28.64 -22.79 -7.37
C LYS A 295 27.17 -23.06 -7.02
N ARG A 296 26.81 -22.86 -5.76
CA ARG A 296 25.45 -23.09 -5.30
C ARG A 296 24.49 -22.02 -5.82
N ALA A 297 24.93 -20.77 -5.93
CA ALA A 297 24.16 -19.71 -6.55
C ALA A 297 23.76 -20.04 -8.00
N LEU A 298 24.67 -20.63 -8.79
CA LEU A 298 24.39 -21.06 -10.16
C LEU A 298 23.29 -22.12 -10.20
N GLU A 299 23.28 -23.11 -9.30
CA GLU A 299 22.23 -24.12 -9.20
C GLU A 299 20.83 -23.50 -9.00
N PHE A 300 20.75 -22.44 -8.19
CA PHE A 300 19.49 -21.74 -7.96
C PHE A 300 19.09 -20.80 -9.10
N PHE A 301 20.03 -20.21 -9.83
CA PHE A 301 19.73 -19.50 -11.07
C PHE A 301 19.20 -20.44 -12.16
N GLU A 302 19.74 -21.64 -12.27
CA GLU A 302 19.22 -22.68 -13.17
C GLU A 302 17.79 -23.08 -12.79
N LYS A 303 17.49 -23.25 -11.47
CA LYS A 303 16.13 -23.47 -11.01
C LYS A 303 15.21 -22.31 -11.38
N MET A 304 15.63 -21.04 -11.14
CA MET A 304 14.90 -19.85 -11.49
C MET A 304 14.52 -19.83 -12.97
N LEU A 305 15.48 -20.11 -13.86
CA LEU A 305 15.25 -20.08 -15.31
C LEU A 305 14.20 -21.11 -15.76
N ARG A 306 14.13 -22.30 -15.14
CA ARG A 306 13.09 -23.31 -15.45
C ARG A 306 11.65 -22.79 -15.23
N TYR A 307 11.46 -21.83 -14.35
CA TYR A 307 10.17 -21.24 -14.04
C TYR A 307 9.91 -19.91 -14.77
N LYS A 308 10.88 -19.39 -15.51
CA LYS A 308 10.77 -18.14 -16.27
C LYS A 308 10.31 -18.35 -17.71
N GLU A 309 10.52 -19.54 -18.26
CA GLU A 309 10.29 -19.88 -19.68
C GLU A 309 8.89 -20.50 -19.96
N VAL A 310 7.94 -20.43 -19.01
CA VAL A 310 6.62 -21.04 -19.22
C VAL A 310 5.55 -19.91 -19.13
#